data_8a020afcfabbb42d306f115c80a6eaf3
#
_entry.id   8a020afcfabbb42d306f115c80a6eaf3
#
_cell.length_a   1.000
_cell.length_b   1.000
_cell.length_c   1.000
_cell.angle_alpha   90.00
_cell.angle_beta   90.00
_cell.angle_gamma   90.00
#
_symmetry.space_group_name_H-M   'P 1'
#
loop_
_entity.id
_entity.type
_entity.pdbx_description
1 polymer ?
#
loop_
_entity_poly.entity_id
_entity_poly.type
_entity_poly.pdbx_seq_one_letter_code
_entity_poly.pdbx_strand_id
1 'polypeptide(L)'
;MSKTISINAGSSSLKWQLYLMPEEKVLAKGLLERIGLKDSISTVKFDGRSEKQVLDIADHTQAVKILLDDLKRFNIIESYDEITGVGHRVVAGGEHFKDSALVDEEVIQKVEELSLLAPLHNPANAAGIRAFREILPDITSVVVFDTSFHTTMPEKAYRYPIPTKYYTENKVRKYGAHGTSHEYVAKEAAKILGRPIEELKLITCHIGNGASITAVYKGVSVDTSMGFTPLGGVMMGTRTGDIDPAIIPYLMQYTDDFNTPEDISRVLNRESGLLGVSEKSSDMRDIHEAMRAGDAKAQLANDIFVDRIQKYIGQYLAVLNGADAIIFTAGIGENSVTIRELVINGISWFGCNVDPEKNVRGAEGVISSPDAKVKVLVIPTDEELVIARDVERFKNQ
;
A
#
# COMPACT_ATOMS: atom_id res chain seq x y z
N MET A 1 7.07 -2.95 -28.92
CA MET A 1 6.82 -3.66 -27.65
C MET A 1 7.90 -3.23 -26.67
N SER A 2 7.51 -2.89 -25.48
CA SER A 2 8.38 -2.34 -24.44
C SER A 2 8.47 -3.31 -23.28
N LYS A 3 9.67 -3.59 -22.75
CA LYS A 3 9.84 -4.38 -21.52
C LYS A 3 10.12 -3.41 -20.37
N THR A 4 9.19 -3.32 -19.42
CA THR A 4 9.23 -2.37 -18.31
C THR A 4 9.25 -3.10 -16.98
N ILE A 5 10.19 -2.76 -16.10
CA ILE A 5 10.31 -3.33 -14.76
C ILE A 5 9.65 -2.40 -13.75
N SER A 6 8.80 -2.91 -12.89
CA SER A 6 8.35 -2.25 -11.66
C SER A 6 9.16 -2.76 -10.46
N ILE A 7 9.57 -1.83 -9.59
CA ILE A 7 10.45 -2.08 -8.45
C ILE A 7 9.80 -1.54 -7.18
N ASN A 8 9.85 -2.38 -6.14
CA ASN A 8 9.55 -1.99 -4.76
C ASN A 8 10.71 -2.43 -3.87
N ALA A 9 11.61 -1.48 -3.55
CA ALA A 9 12.78 -1.71 -2.71
C ALA A 9 12.43 -1.41 -1.25
N GLY A 10 12.44 -2.44 -0.41
CA GLY A 10 12.34 -2.33 1.05
C GLY A 10 13.73 -2.37 1.71
N SER A 11 13.79 -2.18 3.04
CA SER A 11 15.05 -2.12 3.80
C SER A 11 15.94 -3.37 3.65
N SER A 12 15.32 -4.54 3.50
CA SER A 12 16.02 -5.83 3.34
C SER A 12 15.42 -6.70 2.24
N SER A 13 14.68 -6.10 1.31
CA SER A 13 14.01 -6.83 0.23
C SER A 13 13.90 -5.99 -1.03
N LEU A 14 13.78 -6.67 -2.18
CA LEU A 14 13.51 -6.05 -3.46
C LEU A 14 12.50 -6.92 -4.23
N LYS A 15 11.26 -6.42 -4.34
CA LYS A 15 10.20 -7.04 -5.15
C LYS A 15 10.17 -6.40 -6.51
N TRP A 16 9.96 -7.20 -7.55
CA TRP A 16 9.94 -6.73 -8.93
C TRP A 16 8.99 -7.51 -9.82
N GLN A 17 8.51 -6.86 -10.88
CA GLN A 17 7.79 -7.50 -11.97
C GLN A 17 8.24 -6.91 -13.31
N LEU A 18 8.43 -7.78 -14.32
CA LEU A 18 8.73 -7.39 -15.69
C LEU A 18 7.46 -7.52 -16.54
N TYR A 19 7.07 -6.42 -17.16
CA TYR A 19 5.90 -6.35 -18.04
C TYR A 19 6.30 -6.22 -19.51
N LEU A 20 5.53 -6.85 -20.38
CA LEU A 20 5.47 -6.54 -21.80
C LEU A 20 4.36 -5.50 -22.01
N MET A 21 4.73 -4.30 -22.49
CA MET A 21 3.81 -3.18 -22.69
C MET A 21 3.64 -2.90 -24.20
N PRO A 22 2.48 -2.47 -24.68
CA PRO A 22 1.28 -2.09 -23.93
C PRO A 22 0.32 -3.25 -23.57
N GLU A 23 0.68 -4.51 -23.84
CA GLU A 23 -0.15 -5.69 -23.62
C GLU A 23 -0.40 -5.95 -22.12
N GLU A 24 0.32 -5.29 -21.23
CA GLU A 24 0.25 -5.43 -19.77
C GLU A 24 0.48 -6.86 -19.27
N LYS A 25 1.23 -7.63 -20.05
CA LYS A 25 1.51 -9.04 -19.75
C LYS A 25 2.72 -9.16 -18.83
N VAL A 26 2.55 -9.80 -17.68
CA VAL A 26 3.66 -10.14 -16.78
C VAL A 26 4.49 -11.26 -17.44
N LEU A 27 5.75 -10.97 -17.77
CA LEU A 27 6.72 -11.94 -18.29
C LEU A 27 7.40 -12.70 -17.17
N ALA A 28 7.76 -11.99 -16.10
CA ALA A 28 8.38 -12.57 -14.91
C ALA A 28 8.13 -11.68 -13.69
N LYS A 29 8.26 -12.28 -12.51
CA LYS A 29 8.26 -11.56 -11.23
C LYS A 29 9.18 -12.23 -10.24
N GLY A 30 9.68 -11.46 -9.30
CA GLY A 30 10.59 -12.00 -8.30
C GLY A 30 10.64 -11.20 -7.01
N LEU A 31 11.32 -11.82 -6.06
CA LEU A 31 11.54 -11.27 -4.74
C LEU A 31 12.95 -11.67 -4.28
N LEU A 32 13.73 -10.67 -3.91
CA LEU A 32 14.99 -10.86 -3.19
C LEU A 32 14.75 -10.48 -1.74
N GLU A 33 15.11 -11.35 -0.81
CA GLU A 33 14.84 -11.20 0.62
C GLU A 33 16.14 -11.31 1.41
N ARG A 34 16.14 -10.70 2.62
CA ARG A 34 17.28 -10.72 3.55
C ARG A 34 18.53 -10.03 2.97
N ILE A 35 18.36 -9.01 2.13
CA ILE A 35 19.45 -8.18 1.61
C ILE A 35 20.24 -7.59 2.79
N GLY A 36 21.56 -7.64 2.74
CA GLY A 36 22.47 -7.24 3.81
C GLY A 36 22.63 -8.27 4.95
N LEU A 37 22.01 -9.45 4.82
CA LEU A 37 22.11 -10.54 5.78
C LEU A 37 22.70 -11.78 5.12
N LYS A 38 23.12 -12.76 5.94
CA LYS A 38 23.51 -14.10 5.45
C LYS A 38 22.28 -14.87 4.97
N ASP A 39 22.53 -15.77 4.02
CA ASP A 39 21.49 -16.65 3.46
C ASP A 39 20.32 -15.85 2.89
N SER A 40 20.62 -14.82 2.09
CA SER A 40 19.61 -14.09 1.32
C SER A 40 18.95 -15.04 0.32
N ILE A 41 17.73 -14.72 -0.09
CA ILE A 41 16.93 -15.59 -0.95
C ILE A 41 16.53 -14.79 -2.20
N SER A 42 16.85 -15.31 -3.39
CA SER A 42 16.29 -14.86 -4.66
C SER A 42 15.24 -15.85 -5.13
N THR A 43 14.04 -15.39 -5.41
CA THR A 43 12.97 -16.18 -6.01
C THR A 43 12.51 -15.52 -7.30
N VAL A 44 12.50 -16.27 -8.41
CA VAL A 44 12.01 -15.81 -9.72
C VAL A 44 10.91 -16.71 -10.20
N LYS A 45 9.80 -16.11 -10.67
CA LYS A 45 8.64 -16.82 -11.23
C LYS A 45 8.42 -16.39 -12.66
N PHE A 46 8.36 -17.32 -13.59
CA PHE A 46 8.17 -17.11 -15.02
C PHE A 46 7.64 -18.38 -15.68
N ASP A 47 6.82 -18.28 -16.69
CA ASP A 47 6.25 -19.39 -17.46
C ASP A 47 5.71 -20.55 -16.60
N GLY A 48 5.03 -20.23 -15.49
CA GLY A 48 4.49 -21.21 -14.55
C GLY A 48 5.55 -21.89 -13.67
N ARG A 49 6.82 -21.55 -13.82
CA ARG A 49 7.95 -22.07 -13.02
C ARG A 49 8.26 -21.15 -11.85
N SER A 50 8.91 -21.69 -10.83
CA SER A 50 9.42 -20.93 -9.70
C SER A 50 10.83 -21.44 -9.36
N GLU A 51 11.81 -20.57 -9.53
CA GLU A 51 13.21 -20.87 -9.21
C GLU A 51 13.61 -20.12 -7.94
N LYS A 52 14.29 -20.82 -7.04
CA LYS A 52 14.75 -20.26 -5.78
C LYS A 52 16.22 -20.57 -5.58
N GLN A 53 16.99 -19.57 -5.19
CA GLN A 53 18.39 -19.73 -4.81
C GLN A 53 18.68 -19.03 -3.49
N VAL A 54 19.62 -19.58 -2.73
CA VAL A 54 20.15 -18.99 -1.50
C VAL A 54 21.56 -18.51 -1.81
N LEU A 55 21.85 -17.24 -1.52
CA LEU A 55 23.12 -16.61 -1.79
C LEU A 55 23.29 -15.40 -0.86
N ASP A 56 24.52 -14.92 -0.71
CA ASP A 56 24.75 -13.68 0.03
C ASP A 56 24.52 -12.47 -0.89
N ILE A 57 23.71 -11.52 -0.43
CA ILE A 57 23.40 -10.27 -1.13
C ILE A 57 23.75 -9.13 -0.18
N ALA A 58 24.86 -8.44 -0.45
CA ALA A 58 25.39 -7.42 0.45
C ALA A 58 24.53 -6.15 0.51
N ASP A 59 23.99 -5.74 -0.63
CA ASP A 59 23.25 -4.49 -0.78
C ASP A 59 22.27 -4.49 -1.97
N HIS A 60 21.56 -3.38 -2.16
CA HIS A 60 20.59 -3.21 -3.24
C HIS A 60 21.26 -3.20 -4.64
N THR A 61 22.50 -2.73 -4.77
CA THR A 61 23.23 -2.75 -6.05
C THR A 61 23.47 -4.19 -6.49
N GLN A 62 23.93 -5.04 -5.56
CA GLN A 62 24.09 -6.46 -5.85
C GLN A 62 22.73 -7.15 -6.12
N ALA A 63 21.68 -6.77 -5.38
CA ALA A 63 20.33 -7.29 -5.63
C ALA A 63 19.82 -6.97 -7.05
N VAL A 64 20.03 -5.77 -7.54
CA VAL A 64 19.68 -5.37 -8.92
C VAL A 64 20.49 -6.16 -9.96
N LYS A 65 21.79 -6.36 -9.73
CA LYS A 65 22.62 -7.19 -10.65
C LYS A 65 22.09 -8.63 -10.72
N ILE A 66 21.79 -9.24 -9.58
CA ILE A 66 21.23 -10.60 -9.51
C ILE A 66 19.89 -10.67 -10.25
N LEU A 67 19.00 -9.70 -10.05
CA LEU A 67 17.74 -9.62 -10.79
C LEU A 67 17.97 -9.63 -12.31
N LEU A 68 18.83 -8.76 -12.80
CA LEU A 68 19.11 -8.62 -14.24
C LEU A 68 19.81 -9.87 -14.80
N ASP A 69 20.74 -10.46 -14.05
CA ASP A 69 21.42 -11.70 -14.43
C ASP A 69 20.44 -12.89 -14.44
N ASP A 70 19.50 -12.95 -13.49
CA ASP A 70 18.46 -13.98 -13.47
C ASP A 70 17.52 -13.87 -14.70
N LEU A 71 17.15 -12.65 -15.12
CA LEU A 71 16.36 -12.46 -16.33
C LEU A 71 17.06 -13.02 -17.57
N LYS A 72 18.39 -12.84 -17.70
CA LYS A 72 19.20 -13.42 -18.79
C LYS A 72 19.38 -14.93 -18.61
N ARG A 73 19.72 -15.40 -17.42
CA ARG A 73 19.96 -16.82 -17.11
C ARG A 73 18.76 -17.68 -17.45
N PHE A 74 17.55 -17.17 -17.24
CA PHE A 74 16.32 -17.88 -17.52
C PHE A 74 15.76 -17.60 -18.94
N ASN A 75 16.52 -16.90 -19.80
CA ASN A 75 16.13 -16.53 -21.17
C ASN A 75 14.82 -15.74 -21.24
N ILE A 76 14.53 -14.90 -20.25
CA ILE A 76 13.39 -13.98 -20.23
C ILE A 76 13.72 -12.75 -21.08
N ILE A 77 15.01 -12.37 -21.07
CA ILE A 77 15.64 -11.39 -21.98
C ILE A 77 16.93 -11.97 -22.56
N GLU A 78 17.32 -11.54 -23.74
CA GLU A 78 18.61 -11.88 -24.36
C GLU A 78 19.70 -10.88 -23.94
N SER A 79 19.35 -9.60 -23.86
CA SER A 79 20.25 -8.53 -23.42
C SER A 79 19.53 -7.52 -22.53
N TYR A 80 20.28 -6.73 -21.76
CA TYR A 80 19.71 -5.65 -20.93
C TYR A 80 19.06 -4.54 -21.76
N ASP A 81 19.47 -4.36 -23.03
CA ASP A 81 18.91 -3.35 -23.95
C ASP A 81 17.42 -3.58 -24.27
N GLU A 82 16.91 -4.78 -23.99
CA GLU A 82 15.48 -5.06 -24.12
C GLU A 82 14.65 -4.41 -23.02
N ILE A 83 15.27 -4.05 -21.89
CA ILE A 83 14.60 -3.34 -20.80
C ILE A 83 14.60 -1.86 -21.19
N THR A 84 13.42 -1.35 -21.49
CA THR A 84 13.27 0.03 -22.01
C THR A 84 12.82 1.01 -20.94
N GLY A 85 12.50 0.53 -19.73
CA GLY A 85 12.14 1.39 -18.62
C GLY A 85 12.05 0.69 -17.29
N VAL A 86 12.21 1.47 -16.24
CA VAL A 86 12.05 1.04 -14.86
C VAL A 86 11.23 2.05 -14.07
N GLY A 87 10.26 1.55 -13.31
CA GLY A 87 9.49 2.34 -12.38
C GLY A 87 9.79 1.94 -10.94
N HIS A 88 10.00 2.93 -10.09
CA HIS A 88 10.35 2.74 -8.68
C HIS A 88 9.23 3.24 -7.79
N ARG A 89 8.71 2.37 -6.94
CA ARG A 89 7.84 2.80 -5.84
C ARG A 89 8.65 3.56 -4.82
N VAL A 90 8.16 4.74 -4.43
CA VAL A 90 8.69 5.56 -3.32
C VAL A 90 7.56 5.84 -2.35
N VAL A 91 7.80 5.62 -1.05
CA VAL A 91 6.73 5.74 -0.06
C VAL A 91 6.35 7.20 0.17
N ALA A 92 7.30 8.09 0.45
CA ALA A 92 6.99 9.49 0.75
C ALA A 92 7.47 10.44 -0.34
N GLY A 93 6.52 11.13 -1.00
CA GLY A 93 6.76 12.22 -1.95
C GLY A 93 6.63 13.62 -1.32
N GLY A 94 6.19 13.69 -0.05
CA GLY A 94 5.98 14.94 0.67
C GLY A 94 4.94 15.84 0.00
N GLU A 95 5.12 17.15 0.11
CA GLU A 95 4.35 18.16 -0.62
C GLU A 95 4.96 18.48 -2.01
N HIS A 96 6.16 17.95 -2.27
CA HIS A 96 6.94 18.26 -3.47
C HIS A 96 6.40 17.51 -4.69
N PHE A 97 6.21 16.20 -4.56
CA PHE A 97 5.77 15.35 -5.66
C PHE A 97 4.25 15.16 -5.65
N LYS A 98 3.59 15.80 -6.61
CA LYS A 98 2.12 15.69 -6.82
C LYS A 98 1.75 14.61 -7.83
N ASP A 99 2.70 14.10 -8.56
CA ASP A 99 2.60 13.05 -9.57
C ASP A 99 3.92 12.28 -9.60
N SER A 100 3.98 11.23 -10.39
CA SER A 100 5.21 10.52 -10.71
C SER A 100 6.21 11.46 -11.40
N ALA A 101 7.51 11.14 -11.34
CA ALA A 101 8.55 11.98 -11.92
C ALA A 101 9.64 11.16 -12.61
N LEU A 102 10.23 11.71 -13.68
CA LEU A 102 11.46 11.17 -14.27
C LEU A 102 12.62 11.28 -13.27
N VAL A 103 13.41 10.23 -13.21
CA VAL A 103 14.56 10.17 -12.30
C VAL A 103 15.72 10.98 -12.87
N ASP A 104 16.12 11.99 -12.13
CA ASP A 104 17.39 12.70 -12.26
C ASP A 104 18.06 12.79 -10.88
N GLU A 105 19.18 13.50 -10.78
CA GLU A 105 19.90 13.64 -9.51
C GLU A 105 19.12 14.50 -8.51
N GLU A 106 18.38 15.50 -8.96
CA GLU A 106 17.56 16.36 -8.11
C GLU A 106 16.42 15.55 -7.46
N VAL A 107 15.75 14.71 -8.25
CA VAL A 107 14.70 13.80 -7.76
C VAL A 107 15.25 12.83 -6.72
N ILE A 108 16.42 12.22 -6.95
CA ILE A 108 17.04 11.29 -5.99
C ILE A 108 17.37 12.01 -4.68
N GLN A 109 18.02 13.17 -4.76
CA GLN A 109 18.35 13.98 -3.59
C GLN A 109 17.08 14.36 -2.80
N LYS A 110 16.00 14.72 -3.50
CA LYS A 110 14.72 15.04 -2.85
C LYS A 110 14.11 13.83 -2.16
N VAL A 111 14.18 12.63 -2.75
CA VAL A 111 13.73 11.37 -2.11
C VAL A 111 14.55 11.08 -0.84
N GLU A 112 15.86 11.34 -0.88
CA GLU A 112 16.75 11.19 0.28
C GLU A 112 16.41 12.19 1.40
N GLU A 113 16.18 13.48 1.07
CA GLU A 113 15.74 14.51 2.04
C GLU A 113 14.40 14.12 2.70
N LEU A 114 13.46 13.56 1.93
CA LEU A 114 12.16 13.10 2.41
C LEU A 114 12.25 11.83 3.28
N SER A 115 13.44 11.26 3.49
CA SER A 115 13.65 10.15 4.43
C SER A 115 13.25 10.50 5.86
N LEU A 116 13.21 11.78 6.23
CA LEU A 116 12.66 12.23 7.52
C LEU A 116 11.17 11.86 7.70
N LEU A 117 10.40 11.81 6.61
CA LEU A 117 8.97 11.44 6.61
C LEU A 117 8.76 9.92 6.54
N ALA A 118 9.69 9.18 5.97
CA ALA A 118 9.61 7.73 5.81
C ALA A 118 10.99 7.06 6.05
N PRO A 119 11.55 7.14 7.28
CA PRO A 119 12.92 6.71 7.57
C PRO A 119 13.15 5.21 7.37
N LEU A 120 12.10 4.39 7.41
CA LEU A 120 12.17 2.96 7.18
C LEU A 120 12.07 2.56 5.70
N HIS A 121 11.73 3.51 4.81
CA HIS A 121 11.41 3.21 3.41
C HIS A 121 12.24 4.03 2.42
N ASN A 122 12.19 5.36 2.47
CA ASN A 122 12.81 6.23 1.47
C ASN A 122 14.32 5.99 1.28
N PRO A 123 15.14 5.71 2.32
CA PRO A 123 16.55 5.39 2.11
C PRO A 123 16.76 4.16 1.21
N ALA A 124 15.97 3.11 1.43
CA ALA A 124 16.04 1.90 0.61
C ALA A 124 15.51 2.13 -0.82
N ASN A 125 14.45 2.95 -0.94
CA ASN A 125 13.94 3.35 -2.26
C ASN A 125 15.02 4.10 -3.05
N ALA A 126 15.69 5.09 -2.45
CA ALA A 126 16.78 5.84 -3.08
C ALA A 126 17.97 4.93 -3.47
N ALA A 127 18.35 3.98 -2.61
CA ALA A 127 19.40 3.01 -2.92
C ALA A 127 19.05 2.14 -4.14
N GLY A 128 17.81 1.67 -4.23
CA GLY A 128 17.32 0.94 -5.41
C GLY A 128 17.35 1.77 -6.69
N ILE A 129 16.93 3.05 -6.63
CA ILE A 129 16.97 3.97 -7.76
C ILE A 129 18.40 4.19 -8.24
N ARG A 130 19.35 4.49 -7.32
CA ARG A 130 20.76 4.66 -7.65
C ARG A 130 21.36 3.42 -8.28
N ALA A 131 21.05 2.22 -7.76
CA ALA A 131 21.53 0.95 -8.30
C ALA A 131 21.10 0.73 -9.75
N PHE A 132 19.83 0.99 -10.10
CA PHE A 132 19.37 0.90 -11.48
C PHE A 132 20.01 1.93 -12.38
N ARG A 133 20.16 3.18 -11.93
CA ARG A 133 20.80 4.24 -12.71
C ARG A 133 22.28 3.96 -12.99
N GLU A 134 22.98 3.31 -12.07
CA GLU A 134 24.37 2.89 -12.25
C GLU A 134 24.50 1.80 -13.33
N ILE A 135 23.59 0.81 -13.32
CA ILE A 135 23.70 -0.38 -14.18
C ILE A 135 23.05 -0.14 -15.54
N LEU A 136 21.96 0.61 -15.59
CA LEU A 136 21.16 0.92 -16.78
C LEU A 136 20.95 2.44 -16.91
N PRO A 137 22.00 3.22 -17.21
CA PRO A 137 21.96 4.68 -17.14
C PRO A 137 21.05 5.33 -18.21
N ASP A 138 20.83 4.66 -19.35
CA ASP A 138 20.16 5.24 -20.51
C ASP A 138 18.67 4.88 -20.61
N ILE A 139 18.14 4.08 -19.66
CA ILE A 139 16.71 3.71 -19.70
C ILE A 139 15.82 4.78 -19.09
N THR A 140 14.56 4.84 -19.51
CA THR A 140 13.56 5.68 -18.85
C THR A 140 13.32 5.17 -17.44
N SER A 141 13.67 5.99 -16.44
CA SER A 141 13.50 5.69 -15.03
C SER A 141 12.49 6.66 -14.40
N VAL A 142 11.48 6.13 -13.71
CA VAL A 142 10.37 6.91 -13.14
C VAL A 142 10.18 6.54 -11.68
N VAL A 143 9.97 7.54 -10.83
CA VAL A 143 9.53 7.35 -9.43
C VAL A 143 8.03 7.55 -9.32
N VAL A 144 7.36 6.65 -8.60
CA VAL A 144 5.92 6.66 -8.35
C VAL A 144 5.71 6.71 -6.84
N PHE A 145 4.99 7.72 -6.36
CA PHE A 145 4.87 7.99 -4.92
C PHE A 145 3.55 7.50 -4.36
N ASP A 146 3.61 6.75 -3.26
CA ASP A 146 2.39 6.29 -2.53
C ASP A 146 1.53 7.44 -2.01
N THR A 147 2.12 8.62 -1.83
CA THR A 147 1.44 9.80 -1.30
C THR A 147 0.86 10.72 -2.38
N SER A 148 1.23 10.55 -3.65
CA SER A 148 0.87 11.51 -4.72
C SER A 148 -0.64 11.64 -4.92
N PHE A 149 -1.38 10.53 -4.91
CA PHE A 149 -2.84 10.53 -5.05
C PHE A 149 -3.54 11.36 -3.95
N HIS A 150 -2.95 11.44 -2.76
CA HIS A 150 -3.51 12.18 -1.63
C HIS A 150 -3.13 13.65 -1.58
N THR A 151 -2.31 14.15 -2.50
CA THR A 151 -1.94 15.58 -2.56
C THR A 151 -3.12 16.50 -2.90
N THR A 152 -4.20 15.93 -3.41
CA THR A 152 -5.46 16.63 -3.74
C THR A 152 -6.36 16.88 -2.53
N MET A 153 -6.02 16.36 -1.34
CA MET A 153 -6.79 16.63 -0.13
C MET A 153 -6.85 18.12 0.18
N PRO A 154 -8.03 18.65 0.54
CA PRO A 154 -8.17 20.05 0.95
C PRO A 154 -7.48 20.30 2.30
N GLU A 155 -7.07 21.55 2.57
CA GLU A 155 -6.32 21.90 3.78
C GLU A 155 -6.99 21.43 5.08
N LYS A 156 -8.30 21.57 5.18
CA LYS A 156 -9.09 21.12 6.33
C LYS A 156 -9.01 19.61 6.60
N ALA A 157 -8.65 18.79 5.60
CA ALA A 157 -8.52 17.34 5.74
C ALA A 157 -7.07 16.93 6.09
N TYR A 158 -6.06 17.65 5.59
CA TYR A 158 -4.67 17.28 5.85
C TYR A 158 -4.05 17.99 7.07
N ARG A 159 -4.63 19.10 7.58
CA ARG A 159 -4.10 19.80 8.76
C ARG A 159 -4.51 19.10 10.04
N TYR A 160 -3.53 18.92 10.93
CA TYR A 160 -3.83 18.55 12.31
C TYR A 160 -4.16 19.79 13.14
N PRO A 161 -5.10 19.69 14.09
CA PRO A 161 -5.49 20.83 14.95
C PRO A 161 -4.48 21.08 16.07
N ILE A 162 -3.22 21.28 15.69
CA ILE A 162 -2.07 21.63 16.54
C ILE A 162 -1.48 22.97 16.10
N PRO A 163 -0.61 23.64 16.88
CA PRO A 163 -0.07 24.93 16.51
C PRO A 163 0.49 24.97 15.08
N THR A 164 0.09 25.97 14.31
CA THR A 164 0.40 26.12 12.88
C THR A 164 1.89 26.04 12.56
N LYS A 165 2.76 26.47 13.46
CA LYS A 165 4.22 26.39 13.29
C LYS A 165 4.72 24.99 12.97
N TYR A 166 4.12 23.94 13.52
CA TYR A 166 4.52 22.55 13.24
C TYR A 166 4.21 22.13 11.78
N TYR A 167 3.22 22.74 11.16
CA TYR A 167 3.01 22.57 9.73
C TYR A 167 3.99 23.43 8.92
N THR A 168 4.08 24.73 9.21
CA THR A 168 4.88 25.65 8.39
C THR A 168 6.38 25.35 8.45
N GLU A 169 6.90 25.01 9.63
CA GLU A 169 8.32 24.78 9.88
C GLU A 169 8.73 23.31 9.73
N ASN A 170 7.89 22.38 10.22
CA ASN A 170 8.22 20.95 10.30
C ASN A 170 7.42 20.09 9.32
N LYS A 171 6.54 20.67 8.49
CA LYS A 171 5.73 19.97 7.49
C LYS A 171 4.83 18.89 8.09
N VAL A 172 4.41 19.03 9.37
CA VAL A 172 3.50 18.11 10.04
C VAL A 172 2.11 18.27 9.50
N ARG A 173 1.70 17.31 8.66
CA ARG A 173 0.38 17.21 8.05
C ARG A 173 0.05 15.74 7.74
N LYS A 174 -1.19 15.46 7.36
CA LYS A 174 -1.57 14.17 6.80
C LYS A 174 -1.04 14.07 5.36
N TYR A 175 -0.29 13.00 5.07
CA TYR A 175 0.19 12.65 3.73
C TYR A 175 -0.57 11.47 3.15
N GLY A 176 -0.92 10.49 3.99
CA GLY A 176 -1.51 9.23 3.55
C GLY A 176 -0.48 8.24 3.01
N ALA A 177 -0.96 7.12 2.52
CA ALA A 177 -0.19 6.11 1.79
C ALA A 177 -1.13 5.20 0.97
N HIS A 178 -0.57 4.20 0.27
CA HIS A 178 -1.28 3.31 -0.65
C HIS A 178 -2.01 4.05 -1.79
N GLY A 179 -1.57 5.28 -2.11
CA GLY A 179 -2.23 6.13 -3.11
C GLY A 179 -2.34 5.46 -4.47
N THR A 180 -1.29 4.77 -4.90
CA THR A 180 -1.26 4.00 -6.14
C THR A 180 -2.38 2.95 -6.21
N SER A 181 -2.59 2.21 -5.10
CA SER A 181 -3.67 1.23 -4.99
C SER A 181 -5.05 1.90 -4.98
N HIS A 182 -5.23 2.95 -4.16
CA HIS A 182 -6.51 3.66 -4.07
C HIS A 182 -6.93 4.28 -5.41
N GLU A 183 -6.00 4.88 -6.13
CA GLU A 183 -6.23 5.44 -7.46
C GLU A 183 -6.61 4.35 -8.47
N TYR A 184 -5.86 3.26 -8.49
CA TYR A 184 -6.11 2.14 -9.39
C TYR A 184 -7.51 1.57 -9.20
N VAL A 185 -7.85 1.16 -7.97
CA VAL A 185 -9.15 0.54 -7.72
C VAL A 185 -10.33 1.50 -7.89
N ALA A 186 -10.14 2.80 -7.69
CA ALA A 186 -11.16 3.81 -7.98
C ALA A 186 -11.44 3.91 -9.49
N LYS A 187 -10.40 3.91 -10.33
CA LYS A 187 -10.53 3.90 -11.79
C LYS A 187 -11.18 2.60 -12.31
N GLU A 188 -10.77 1.46 -11.77
CA GLU A 188 -11.38 0.17 -12.15
C GLU A 188 -12.85 0.08 -11.69
N ALA A 189 -13.18 0.60 -10.50
CA ALA A 189 -14.56 0.67 -10.03
C ALA A 189 -15.45 1.49 -10.98
N ALA A 190 -14.97 2.61 -11.50
CA ALA A 190 -15.69 3.42 -12.48
C ALA A 190 -16.01 2.63 -13.76
N LYS A 191 -15.04 1.85 -14.27
CA LYS A 191 -15.23 0.96 -15.43
C LYS A 191 -16.28 -0.12 -15.15
N ILE A 192 -16.19 -0.80 -14.00
CA ILE A 192 -17.12 -1.86 -13.60
C ILE A 192 -18.54 -1.30 -13.42
N LEU A 193 -18.66 -0.10 -12.85
CA LEU A 193 -19.94 0.57 -12.66
C LEU A 193 -20.52 1.18 -13.96
N GLY A 194 -19.72 1.26 -15.03
CA GLY A 194 -20.11 1.84 -16.31
C GLY A 194 -20.43 3.34 -16.24
N ARG A 195 -19.74 4.07 -15.32
CA ARG A 195 -19.96 5.50 -15.08
C ARG A 195 -18.64 6.28 -15.10
N PRO A 196 -18.62 7.52 -15.60
CA PRO A 196 -17.44 8.39 -15.50
C PRO A 196 -17.01 8.56 -14.05
N ILE A 197 -15.71 8.50 -13.78
CA ILE A 197 -15.17 8.62 -12.43
C ILE A 197 -15.46 10.03 -11.83
N GLU A 198 -15.59 11.04 -12.68
CA GLU A 198 -15.91 12.43 -12.32
C GLU A 198 -17.32 12.60 -11.75
N GLU A 199 -18.17 11.58 -11.85
CA GLU A 199 -19.53 11.56 -11.28
C GLU A 199 -19.60 10.76 -9.98
N LEU A 200 -18.53 10.06 -9.60
CA LEU A 200 -18.57 9.06 -8.54
C LEU A 200 -18.07 9.58 -7.19
N LYS A 201 -18.68 9.02 -6.16
CA LYS A 201 -18.28 9.10 -4.74
C LYS A 201 -17.90 7.70 -4.30
N LEU A 202 -16.63 7.44 -4.09
CA LEU A 202 -16.13 6.11 -3.79
C LEU A 202 -15.43 6.08 -2.43
N ILE A 203 -15.56 4.96 -1.73
CA ILE A 203 -14.76 4.66 -0.53
C ILE A 203 -13.93 3.44 -0.85
N THR A 204 -12.62 3.60 -0.94
CA THR A 204 -11.67 2.53 -1.24
C THR A 204 -11.02 2.02 0.03
N CYS A 205 -11.11 0.72 0.27
CA CYS A 205 -10.64 0.04 1.48
C CYS A 205 -9.49 -0.89 1.10
N HIS A 206 -8.25 -0.40 1.18
CA HIS A 206 -7.05 -1.21 1.02
C HIS A 206 -6.76 -1.90 2.34
N ILE A 207 -7.17 -3.16 2.48
CA ILE A 207 -7.10 -3.92 3.73
C ILE A 207 -6.13 -5.08 3.55
N GLY A 208 -4.89 -4.87 3.98
CA GLY A 208 -3.81 -5.85 4.02
C GLY A 208 -3.21 -5.95 5.42
N ASN A 209 -1.94 -6.35 5.51
CA ASN A 209 -1.20 -6.25 6.77
C ASN A 209 -0.97 -4.78 7.18
N GLY A 210 -0.69 -3.89 6.21
CA GLY A 210 -0.97 -2.46 6.31
C GLY A 210 -2.37 -2.20 5.76
N ALA A 211 -3.11 -1.25 6.35
CA ALA A 211 -4.47 -0.96 5.93
C ALA A 211 -4.75 0.54 5.90
N SER A 212 -5.48 0.98 4.90
CA SER A 212 -5.97 2.35 4.78
C SER A 212 -7.32 2.41 4.07
N ILE A 213 -8.08 3.45 4.37
CA ILE A 213 -9.37 3.73 3.73
C ILE A 213 -9.29 5.14 3.17
N THR A 214 -9.81 5.36 1.98
CA THR A 214 -9.75 6.66 1.29
C THR A 214 -11.13 7.05 0.77
N ALA A 215 -11.50 8.31 1.00
CA ALA A 215 -12.64 8.96 0.38
C ALA A 215 -12.21 9.53 -0.97
N VAL A 216 -12.81 9.06 -2.04
CA VAL A 216 -12.55 9.50 -3.41
C VAL A 216 -13.79 10.23 -3.95
N TYR A 217 -13.61 11.48 -4.32
CA TYR A 217 -14.66 12.30 -4.90
C TYR A 217 -14.28 12.77 -6.30
N LYS A 218 -15.05 12.38 -7.30
CA LYS A 218 -14.77 12.77 -8.70
C LYS A 218 -13.37 12.39 -9.18
N GLY A 219 -12.90 11.23 -8.76
CA GLY A 219 -11.60 10.69 -9.16
C GLY A 219 -10.40 11.19 -8.37
N VAL A 220 -10.59 12.08 -7.37
CA VAL A 220 -9.50 12.59 -6.55
C VAL A 220 -9.66 12.21 -5.07
N SER A 221 -8.57 12.01 -4.37
CA SER A 221 -8.57 11.78 -2.92
C SER A 221 -8.95 13.04 -2.17
N VAL A 222 -10.00 12.98 -1.35
CA VAL A 222 -10.44 14.12 -0.53
C VAL A 222 -10.18 13.92 0.97
N ASP A 223 -9.97 12.67 1.39
CA ASP A 223 -9.47 12.31 2.72
C ASP A 223 -8.95 10.87 2.69
N THR A 224 -8.02 10.54 3.60
CA THR A 224 -7.50 9.19 3.77
C THR A 224 -7.20 8.90 5.24
N SER A 225 -7.22 7.63 5.63
CA SER A 225 -7.08 7.23 7.04
C SER A 225 -5.64 7.30 7.56
N MET A 226 -4.64 6.95 6.75
CA MET A 226 -3.25 7.09 7.17
C MET A 226 -2.89 8.58 7.30
N GLY A 227 -2.05 8.89 8.29
CA GLY A 227 -1.81 10.25 8.72
C GLY A 227 -0.50 10.85 8.24
N PHE A 228 0.24 11.44 9.18
CA PHE A 228 1.60 11.95 8.97
C PHE A 228 2.55 10.82 8.54
N THR A 229 2.36 9.64 9.10
CA THR A 229 3.04 8.39 8.75
C THR A 229 2.00 7.30 8.45
N PRO A 230 2.40 6.15 7.91
CA PRO A 230 1.51 5.00 7.72
C PRO A 230 1.05 4.32 9.03
N LEU A 231 1.28 4.93 10.20
CA LEU A 231 0.85 4.41 11.50
C LEU A 231 -0.61 4.74 11.81
N GLY A 232 -1.05 5.98 11.52
CA GLY A 232 -2.40 6.45 11.84
C GLY A 232 -3.49 5.75 11.03
N GLY A 233 -4.73 5.91 11.46
CA GLY A 233 -5.90 5.38 10.79
C GLY A 233 -6.46 4.12 11.44
N VAL A 234 -6.85 3.14 10.62
CA VAL A 234 -7.41 1.87 11.10
C VAL A 234 -6.36 1.00 11.77
N MET A 235 -6.80 0.11 12.66
CA MET A 235 -5.97 -0.96 13.21
C MET A 235 -5.44 -1.85 12.09
N MET A 236 -4.19 -2.32 12.20
CA MET A 236 -3.50 -3.12 11.19
C MET A 236 -2.96 -4.42 11.78
N GLY A 237 -2.18 -5.19 11.02
CA GLY A 237 -1.58 -6.42 11.52
C GLY A 237 -0.71 -6.23 12.76
N THR A 238 0.18 -5.23 12.73
CA THR A 238 1.11 -4.92 13.84
C THR A 238 1.08 -3.46 14.28
N ARG A 239 0.36 -2.59 13.55
CA ARG A 239 0.25 -1.15 13.85
C ARG A 239 -1.04 -0.86 14.58
N THR A 240 -0.97 0.05 15.54
CA THR A 240 -2.13 0.39 16.37
C THR A 240 -3.25 1.10 15.60
N GLY A 241 -2.94 1.90 14.57
CA GLY A 241 -3.86 2.90 14.05
C GLY A 241 -4.02 4.07 15.02
N ASP A 242 -5.16 4.75 14.99
CA ASP A 242 -5.43 5.91 15.84
C ASP A 242 -5.57 5.51 17.30
N ILE A 243 -4.87 6.27 18.17
CA ILE A 243 -4.97 6.19 19.63
C ILE A 243 -5.10 7.60 20.20
N ASP A 244 -5.50 7.70 21.47
CA ASP A 244 -5.40 8.94 22.23
C ASP A 244 -3.91 9.28 22.46
N PRO A 245 -3.41 10.44 22.01
CA PRO A 245 -2.02 10.85 22.19
C PRO A 245 -1.56 10.88 23.66
N ALA A 246 -2.48 11.06 24.62
CA ALA A 246 -2.17 11.06 26.05
C ALA A 246 -1.73 9.69 26.58
N ILE A 247 -1.99 8.61 25.85
CA ILE A 247 -1.49 7.26 26.18
C ILE A 247 0.05 7.25 26.17
N ILE A 248 0.69 8.00 25.26
CA ILE A 248 2.16 8.02 25.13
C ILE A 248 2.84 8.51 26.40
N PRO A 249 2.61 9.74 26.90
CA PRO A 249 3.24 10.20 28.13
C PRO A 249 2.80 9.41 29.37
N TYR A 250 1.59 8.84 29.37
CA TYR A 250 1.14 7.95 30.44
C TYR A 250 1.99 6.68 30.52
N LEU A 251 2.17 5.95 29.41
CA LEU A 251 2.99 4.73 29.38
C LEU A 251 4.46 5.03 29.70
N MET A 252 5.03 6.14 29.20
CA MET A 252 6.39 6.57 29.54
C MET A 252 6.60 6.76 31.05
N GLN A 253 5.55 7.12 31.78
CA GLN A 253 5.63 7.33 33.22
C GLN A 253 5.46 6.03 34.04
N TYR A 254 4.73 5.04 33.52
CA TYR A 254 4.27 3.89 34.31
C TYR A 254 4.77 2.53 33.80
N THR A 255 5.57 2.49 32.75
CA THR A 255 6.18 1.25 32.23
C THR A 255 7.68 1.45 31.97
N ASP A 256 8.44 0.36 31.97
CA ASP A 256 9.89 0.40 31.74
C ASP A 256 10.28 0.15 30.27
N ASP A 257 9.35 -0.26 29.43
CA ASP A 257 9.58 -0.67 28.04
C ASP A 257 9.07 0.33 26.99
N PHE A 258 8.68 1.54 27.42
CA PHE A 258 8.08 2.59 26.60
C PHE A 258 8.69 3.96 26.88
N ASN A 259 10.03 4.05 26.90
CA ASN A 259 10.73 5.23 27.41
C ASN A 259 11.45 6.08 26.38
N THR A 260 11.76 5.52 25.22
CA THR A 260 12.47 6.21 24.13
C THR A 260 11.60 6.37 22.89
N PRO A 261 11.91 7.31 21.97
CA PRO A 261 11.24 7.39 20.68
C PRO A 261 11.27 6.06 19.90
N GLU A 262 12.35 5.29 20.03
CA GLU A 262 12.55 3.98 19.41
C GLU A 262 11.60 2.95 20.02
N ASP A 263 11.40 2.93 21.34
CA ASP A 263 10.44 2.06 22.02
C ASP A 263 9.02 2.38 21.61
N ILE A 264 8.66 3.67 21.58
CA ILE A 264 7.36 4.16 21.14
C ILE A 264 7.10 3.68 19.70
N SER A 265 8.08 3.89 18.82
CA SER A 265 7.98 3.45 17.42
C SER A 265 7.84 1.93 17.31
N ARG A 266 8.61 1.15 18.07
CA ARG A 266 8.57 -0.31 18.10
C ARG A 266 7.20 -0.83 18.53
N VAL A 267 6.71 -0.37 19.67
CA VAL A 267 5.42 -0.82 20.22
C VAL A 267 4.29 -0.47 19.28
N LEU A 268 4.19 0.79 18.84
CA LEU A 268 3.05 1.24 18.04
C LEU A 268 3.04 0.69 16.60
N ASN A 269 4.21 0.40 16.01
CA ASN A 269 4.30 -0.09 14.62
C ASN A 269 4.48 -1.60 14.47
N ARG A 270 5.06 -2.29 15.47
CA ARG A 270 5.48 -3.70 15.31
C ARG A 270 4.87 -4.67 16.31
N GLU A 271 4.39 -4.18 17.45
CA GLU A 271 3.90 -5.01 18.56
C GLU A 271 2.43 -4.77 18.92
N SER A 272 1.76 -3.90 18.16
CA SER A 272 0.35 -3.53 18.33
C SER A 272 -0.56 -4.24 17.31
N GLY A 273 -1.72 -3.69 17.04
CA GLY A 273 -2.66 -4.19 16.05
C GLY A 273 -3.22 -5.56 16.38
N LEU A 274 -3.48 -6.37 15.34
CA LEU A 274 -3.96 -7.74 15.50
C LEU A 274 -3.03 -8.56 16.41
N LEU A 275 -1.71 -8.44 16.17
CA LEU A 275 -0.69 -9.13 16.97
C LEU A 275 -0.79 -8.75 18.45
N GLY A 276 -0.79 -7.45 18.75
CA GLY A 276 -0.75 -6.96 20.11
C GLY A 276 -2.02 -7.30 20.91
N VAL A 277 -3.20 -7.21 20.29
CA VAL A 277 -4.48 -7.51 20.97
C VAL A 277 -4.72 -9.00 21.09
N SER A 278 -4.42 -9.78 20.06
CA SER A 278 -4.60 -11.23 20.08
C SER A 278 -3.52 -11.96 20.87
N GLU A 279 -2.32 -11.34 21.02
CA GLU A 279 -1.10 -11.97 21.54
C GLU A 279 -0.72 -13.25 20.77
N LYS A 280 -1.11 -13.34 19.50
CA LYS A 280 -0.98 -14.56 18.70
C LYS A 280 -0.34 -14.33 17.34
N SER A 281 -0.96 -13.52 16.49
CA SER A 281 -0.52 -13.34 15.12
C SER A 281 -0.98 -12.00 14.54
N SER A 282 -0.24 -11.49 13.57
CA SER A 282 -0.63 -10.37 12.72
C SER A 282 -1.42 -10.83 11.47
N ASP A 283 -1.51 -12.14 11.24
CA ASP A 283 -2.19 -12.71 10.08
C ASP A 283 -3.67 -12.98 10.39
N MET A 284 -4.57 -12.39 9.61
CA MET A 284 -6.01 -12.56 9.80
C MET A 284 -6.47 -14.02 9.66
N ARG A 285 -5.74 -14.85 8.92
CA ARG A 285 -6.06 -16.28 8.79
C ARG A 285 -5.88 -17.01 10.10
N ASP A 286 -4.78 -16.73 10.81
CA ASP A 286 -4.48 -17.30 12.11
C ASP A 286 -5.47 -16.77 13.16
N ILE A 287 -5.84 -15.49 13.09
CA ILE A 287 -6.86 -14.90 13.95
C ILE A 287 -8.20 -15.63 13.79
N HIS A 288 -8.66 -15.81 12.55
CA HIS A 288 -9.92 -16.53 12.28
C HIS A 288 -9.87 -18.01 12.70
N GLU A 289 -8.71 -18.66 12.57
CA GLU A 289 -8.52 -20.03 13.08
C GLU A 289 -8.64 -20.07 14.60
N ALA A 290 -7.97 -19.17 15.32
CA ALA A 290 -8.03 -19.04 16.76
C ALA A 290 -9.46 -18.71 17.26
N MET A 291 -10.19 -17.83 16.56
CA MET A 291 -11.59 -17.55 16.87
C MET A 291 -12.46 -18.81 16.78
N ARG A 292 -12.29 -19.60 15.73
CA ARG A 292 -13.02 -20.89 15.60
C ARG A 292 -12.69 -21.89 16.70
N ALA A 293 -11.48 -21.78 17.26
CA ALA A 293 -11.05 -22.57 18.42
C ALA A 293 -11.53 -21.98 19.77
N GLY A 294 -12.28 -20.86 19.77
CA GLY A 294 -12.83 -20.24 20.97
C GLY A 294 -11.89 -19.27 21.68
N ASP A 295 -10.85 -18.77 21.02
CA ASP A 295 -9.91 -17.81 21.59
C ASP A 295 -10.54 -16.41 21.69
N ALA A 296 -10.79 -15.96 22.93
CA ALA A 296 -11.45 -14.68 23.20
C ALA A 296 -10.59 -13.46 22.82
N LYS A 297 -9.25 -13.56 22.90
CA LYS A 297 -8.36 -12.46 22.50
C LYS A 297 -8.36 -12.30 20.98
N ALA A 298 -8.36 -13.41 20.23
CA ALA A 298 -8.48 -13.38 18.79
C ALA A 298 -9.84 -12.80 18.35
N GLN A 299 -10.93 -13.18 19.04
CA GLN A 299 -12.25 -12.58 18.81
C GLN A 299 -12.22 -11.06 19.03
N LEU A 300 -11.67 -10.60 20.17
CA LEU A 300 -11.56 -9.18 20.48
C LEU A 300 -10.73 -8.42 19.42
N ALA A 301 -9.60 -9.00 18.98
CA ALA A 301 -8.75 -8.40 17.95
C ALA A 301 -9.51 -8.22 16.63
N ASN A 302 -10.26 -9.25 16.21
CA ASN A 302 -11.13 -9.18 15.04
C ASN A 302 -12.22 -8.10 15.19
N ASP A 303 -12.88 -8.04 16.35
CA ASP A 303 -13.98 -7.11 16.58
C ASP A 303 -13.49 -5.65 16.55
N ILE A 304 -12.32 -5.35 17.17
CA ILE A 304 -11.70 -4.02 17.08
C ILE A 304 -11.32 -3.70 15.63
N PHE A 305 -10.76 -4.65 14.90
CA PHE A 305 -10.38 -4.45 13.50
C PHE A 305 -11.59 -4.08 12.63
N VAL A 306 -12.67 -4.82 12.76
CA VAL A 306 -13.93 -4.55 12.04
C VAL A 306 -14.53 -3.20 12.45
N ASP A 307 -14.61 -2.92 13.75
CA ASP A 307 -15.12 -1.66 14.30
C ASP A 307 -14.38 -0.43 13.74
N ARG A 308 -13.05 -0.49 13.68
CA ARG A 308 -12.24 0.61 13.15
C ARG A 308 -12.50 0.86 11.66
N ILE A 309 -12.65 -0.20 10.86
CA ILE A 309 -12.98 -0.09 9.44
C ILE A 309 -14.37 0.52 9.27
N GLN A 310 -15.37 0.06 10.02
CA GLN A 310 -16.73 0.59 9.97
C GLN A 310 -16.78 2.07 10.33
N LYS A 311 -16.06 2.51 11.35
CA LYS A 311 -15.97 3.91 11.77
C LYS A 311 -15.38 4.80 10.69
N TYR A 312 -14.31 4.36 10.01
CA TYR A 312 -13.71 5.11 8.92
C TYR A 312 -14.61 5.16 7.68
N ILE A 313 -15.29 4.07 7.33
CA ILE A 313 -16.29 4.09 6.25
C ILE A 313 -17.43 5.07 6.61
N GLY A 314 -17.94 5.02 7.84
CA GLY A 314 -18.97 5.94 8.33
C GLY A 314 -18.54 7.41 8.28
N GLN A 315 -17.30 7.70 8.68
CA GLN A 315 -16.70 9.03 8.55
C GLN A 315 -16.66 9.49 7.10
N TYR A 316 -16.29 8.62 6.17
CA TYR A 316 -16.17 8.99 4.76
C TYR A 316 -17.52 9.03 4.03
N LEU A 317 -18.51 8.29 4.48
CA LEU A 317 -19.90 8.50 4.06
C LEU A 317 -20.38 9.92 4.42
N ALA A 318 -19.98 10.44 5.59
CA ALA A 318 -20.27 11.81 5.98
C ALA A 318 -19.47 12.83 5.15
N VAL A 319 -18.15 12.62 4.96
CA VAL A 319 -17.27 13.49 4.17
C VAL A 319 -17.78 13.66 2.73
N LEU A 320 -18.20 12.55 2.11
CA LEU A 320 -18.71 12.50 0.74
C LEU A 320 -20.20 12.87 0.63
N ASN A 321 -20.91 13.01 1.75
CA ASN A 321 -22.38 13.09 1.78
C ASN A 321 -23.02 11.93 0.99
N GLY A 322 -22.73 10.69 1.43
CA GLY A 322 -23.10 9.44 0.78
C GLY A 322 -22.01 8.89 -0.15
N ALA A 323 -22.18 7.67 -0.61
CA ALA A 323 -21.27 7.02 -1.55
C ALA A 323 -22.05 6.26 -2.63
N ASP A 324 -21.46 6.12 -3.82
CA ASP A 324 -21.94 5.24 -4.89
C ASP A 324 -21.45 3.80 -4.65
N ALA A 325 -20.21 3.65 -4.16
CA ALA A 325 -19.67 2.34 -3.88
C ALA A 325 -18.61 2.33 -2.76
N ILE A 326 -18.46 1.16 -2.13
CA ILE A 326 -17.39 0.77 -1.21
C ILE A 326 -16.59 -0.34 -1.89
N ILE A 327 -15.28 -0.19 -2.00
CA ILE A 327 -14.39 -1.09 -2.73
C ILE A 327 -13.42 -1.74 -1.75
N PHE A 328 -13.39 -3.06 -1.67
CA PHE A 328 -12.41 -3.83 -0.93
C PHE A 328 -11.28 -4.29 -1.84
N THR A 329 -10.04 -4.12 -1.37
CA THR A 329 -8.83 -4.52 -2.07
C THR A 329 -7.72 -4.94 -1.10
N ALA A 330 -6.61 -5.39 -1.61
CA ALA A 330 -5.47 -5.95 -0.89
C ALA A 330 -5.77 -7.26 -0.15
N GLY A 331 -4.73 -7.85 0.46
CA GLY A 331 -4.74 -9.24 0.88
C GLY A 331 -5.94 -9.68 1.72
N ILE A 332 -6.34 -8.92 2.73
CA ILE A 332 -7.52 -9.23 3.57
C ILE A 332 -8.81 -8.83 2.83
N GLY A 333 -8.83 -7.63 2.23
CA GLY A 333 -10.00 -7.12 1.51
C GLY A 333 -10.44 -8.03 0.37
N GLU A 334 -9.51 -8.57 -0.40
CA GLU A 334 -9.75 -9.47 -1.52
C GLU A 334 -10.13 -10.89 -1.08
N ASN A 335 -9.50 -11.41 -0.02
CA ASN A 335 -9.59 -12.84 0.30
C ASN A 335 -10.48 -13.19 1.48
N SER A 336 -10.79 -12.23 2.38
CA SER A 336 -11.58 -12.51 3.57
C SER A 336 -13.07 -12.21 3.37
N VAL A 337 -13.83 -13.25 3.04
CA VAL A 337 -15.31 -13.22 2.96
C VAL A 337 -15.90 -12.69 4.26
N THR A 338 -15.42 -13.20 5.41
CA THR A 338 -15.91 -12.86 6.74
C THR A 338 -15.69 -11.38 7.07
N ILE A 339 -14.52 -10.82 6.78
CA ILE A 339 -14.26 -9.40 7.08
C ILE A 339 -15.17 -8.50 6.26
N ARG A 340 -15.33 -8.76 4.95
CA ARG A 340 -16.25 -7.98 4.10
C ARG A 340 -17.68 -8.04 4.62
N GLU A 341 -18.14 -9.25 4.99
CA GLU A 341 -19.49 -9.46 5.53
C GLU A 341 -19.71 -8.73 6.85
N LEU A 342 -18.80 -8.88 7.83
CA LEU A 342 -18.91 -8.22 9.14
C LEU A 342 -18.88 -6.70 9.00
N VAL A 343 -17.97 -6.16 8.17
CA VAL A 343 -17.88 -4.72 7.96
C VAL A 343 -19.15 -4.18 7.36
N ILE A 344 -19.66 -4.78 6.27
CA ILE A 344 -20.84 -4.26 5.56
C ILE A 344 -22.12 -4.45 6.37
N ASN A 345 -22.28 -5.58 7.08
CA ASN A 345 -23.47 -5.80 7.90
C ASN A 345 -23.61 -4.77 9.01
N GLY A 346 -22.50 -4.33 9.64
CA GLY A 346 -22.53 -3.32 10.69
C GLY A 346 -22.86 -1.89 10.20
N ILE A 347 -22.81 -1.65 8.90
CA ILE A 347 -23.15 -0.36 8.29
C ILE A 347 -24.31 -0.45 7.26
N SER A 348 -25.06 -1.55 7.30
CA SER A 348 -26.15 -1.84 6.34
C SER A 348 -27.24 -0.76 6.28
N TRP A 349 -27.43 0.01 7.38
CA TRP A 349 -28.35 1.14 7.42
C TRP A 349 -28.09 2.18 6.31
N PHE A 350 -26.86 2.30 5.84
CA PHE A 350 -26.52 3.22 4.73
C PHE A 350 -26.93 2.69 3.34
N GLY A 351 -27.56 1.51 3.28
CA GLY A 351 -28.07 0.92 2.04
C GLY A 351 -27.03 0.10 1.28
N CYS A 352 -25.96 -0.33 1.93
CA CYS A 352 -25.03 -1.32 1.42
C CYS A 352 -25.36 -2.72 1.99
N ASN A 353 -25.08 -3.73 1.21
CA ASN A 353 -25.17 -5.14 1.61
C ASN A 353 -24.18 -5.99 0.83
N VAL A 354 -23.97 -7.23 1.23
CA VAL A 354 -23.26 -8.25 0.45
C VAL A 354 -24.23 -9.35 0.06
N ASP A 355 -24.16 -9.80 -1.18
CA ASP A 355 -24.86 -10.98 -1.67
C ASP A 355 -24.03 -12.22 -1.30
N PRO A 356 -24.54 -13.14 -0.47
CA PRO A 356 -23.77 -14.31 -0.01
C PRO A 356 -23.28 -15.21 -1.15
N GLU A 357 -23.99 -15.24 -2.29
CA GLU A 357 -23.59 -16.04 -3.45
C GLU A 357 -22.42 -15.42 -4.21
N LYS A 358 -22.26 -14.07 -4.12
CA LYS A 358 -21.19 -13.32 -4.76
C LYS A 358 -20.01 -13.03 -3.81
N ASN A 359 -20.26 -12.92 -2.50
CA ASN A 359 -19.23 -12.70 -1.52
C ASN A 359 -18.47 -13.98 -1.20
N VAL A 360 -17.70 -14.46 -2.16
CA VAL A 360 -16.89 -15.67 -2.06
C VAL A 360 -15.39 -15.34 -2.08
N ARG A 361 -14.55 -16.33 -1.77
CA ARG A 361 -13.11 -16.17 -1.89
C ARG A 361 -12.71 -16.05 -3.36
N GLY A 362 -11.87 -15.07 -3.69
CA GLY A 362 -11.49 -14.78 -5.08
C GLY A 362 -12.58 -14.07 -5.88
N ALA A 363 -13.61 -13.51 -5.22
CA ALA A 363 -14.59 -12.68 -5.89
C ALA A 363 -13.95 -11.45 -6.51
N GLU A 364 -14.42 -11.08 -7.70
CA GLU A 364 -14.05 -9.86 -8.39
C GLU A 364 -15.29 -9.14 -8.92
N GLY A 365 -15.29 -7.81 -8.91
CA GLY A 365 -16.42 -7.00 -9.34
C GLY A 365 -17.46 -6.77 -8.24
N VAL A 366 -18.73 -6.59 -8.63
CA VAL A 366 -19.82 -6.24 -7.71
C VAL A 366 -20.27 -7.46 -6.91
N ILE A 367 -20.15 -7.36 -5.58
CA ILE A 367 -20.56 -8.41 -4.63
C ILE A 367 -21.82 -8.05 -3.81
N SER A 368 -22.38 -6.85 -4.02
CA SER A 368 -23.66 -6.48 -3.42
C SER A 368 -24.85 -6.99 -4.24
N SER A 369 -26.04 -7.02 -3.61
CA SER A 369 -27.28 -7.29 -4.34
C SER A 369 -27.60 -6.19 -5.37
N PRO A 370 -28.42 -6.48 -6.39
CA PRO A 370 -28.77 -5.51 -7.43
C PRO A 370 -29.49 -4.25 -6.89
N ASP A 371 -30.26 -4.39 -5.83
CA ASP A 371 -31.05 -3.35 -5.19
C ASP A 371 -30.25 -2.51 -4.15
N ALA A 372 -29.00 -2.87 -3.86
CA ALA A 372 -28.16 -2.10 -2.95
C ALA A 372 -28.00 -0.66 -3.46
N LYS A 373 -28.29 0.33 -2.57
CA LYS A 373 -28.13 1.75 -2.86
C LYS A 373 -26.65 2.13 -3.01
N VAL A 374 -25.82 1.60 -2.11
CA VAL A 374 -24.37 1.73 -2.16
C VAL A 374 -23.81 0.37 -2.60
N LYS A 375 -23.16 0.34 -3.75
CA LYS A 375 -22.57 -0.91 -4.27
C LYS A 375 -21.36 -1.33 -3.44
N VAL A 376 -21.14 -2.62 -3.32
CA VAL A 376 -19.94 -3.19 -2.71
C VAL A 376 -19.17 -3.98 -3.76
N LEU A 377 -17.88 -3.68 -3.91
CA LEU A 377 -17.03 -4.31 -4.90
C LEU A 377 -15.81 -4.94 -4.25
N VAL A 378 -15.29 -5.97 -4.90
CA VAL A 378 -13.93 -6.47 -4.67
C VAL A 378 -13.14 -6.23 -5.95
N ILE A 379 -12.03 -5.53 -5.84
CA ILE A 379 -11.15 -5.24 -6.98
C ILE A 379 -9.72 -5.55 -6.54
N PRO A 380 -9.08 -6.58 -7.10
CA PRO A 380 -7.66 -6.85 -6.84
C PRO A 380 -6.81 -5.64 -7.22
N THR A 381 -5.92 -5.22 -6.32
CA THR A 381 -4.98 -4.14 -6.63
C THR A 381 -3.81 -4.66 -7.47
N ASP A 382 -3.32 -3.84 -8.36
CA ASP A 382 -2.09 -4.09 -9.14
C ASP A 382 -1.22 -2.82 -9.17
N GLU A 383 -0.53 -2.58 -8.05
CA GLU A 383 0.34 -1.41 -7.88
C GLU A 383 1.52 -1.47 -8.84
N GLU A 384 2.03 -2.68 -9.12
CA GLU A 384 3.15 -2.88 -10.03
C GLU A 384 2.77 -2.52 -11.48
N LEU A 385 1.53 -2.82 -11.89
CA LEU A 385 1.02 -2.42 -13.20
C LEU A 385 0.87 -0.90 -13.31
N VAL A 386 0.39 -0.23 -12.27
CA VAL A 386 0.31 1.25 -12.26
C VAL A 386 1.69 1.87 -12.46
N ILE A 387 2.70 1.34 -11.78
CA ILE A 387 4.09 1.78 -11.94
C ILE A 387 4.56 1.59 -13.39
N ALA A 388 4.28 0.42 -13.98
CA ALA A 388 4.66 0.16 -15.38
C ALA A 388 3.93 1.10 -16.37
N ARG A 389 2.63 1.38 -16.16
CA ARG A 389 1.85 2.34 -16.96
C ARG A 389 2.42 3.75 -16.88
N ASP A 390 2.86 4.17 -15.69
CA ASP A 390 3.49 5.49 -15.52
C ASP A 390 4.82 5.58 -16.26
N VAL A 391 5.64 4.54 -16.26
CA VAL A 391 6.86 4.52 -17.07
C VAL A 391 6.54 4.71 -18.56
N GLU A 392 5.53 4.00 -19.08
CA GLU A 392 5.12 4.15 -20.49
C GLU A 392 4.55 5.55 -20.78
N ARG A 393 3.83 6.15 -19.82
CA ARG A 393 3.34 7.53 -19.93
C ARG A 393 4.49 8.52 -20.11
N PHE A 394 5.56 8.39 -19.34
CA PHE A 394 6.72 9.28 -19.42
C PHE A 394 7.61 9.03 -20.66
N LYS A 395 7.65 7.81 -21.20
CA LYS A 395 8.34 7.52 -22.47
C LYS A 395 7.69 8.23 -23.68
N ASN A 396 6.39 8.52 -23.59
CA ASN A 396 5.61 9.10 -24.67
C ASN A 396 5.41 10.62 -24.53
N GLN A 397 6.03 11.25 -23.55
CA GLN A 397 6.09 12.71 -23.36
C GLN A 397 7.35 13.30 -23.98
#